data_a75128290fd0fe04bd8f8d760e18059b
#
_entry.id   a75128290fd0fe04bd8f8d760e18059b
#
_cell.length_a   1.000
_cell.length_b   1.000
_cell.length_c   1.000
_cell.angle_alpha   90.00
_cell.angle_beta   90.00
_cell.angle_gamma   90.00
#
_symmetry.space_group_name_H-M   'P 1'
#
loop_
_entity.id
_entity.type
_entity.pdbx_description
1 polymer ?
#
loop_
_entity_poly.entity_id
_entity_poly.type
_entity_poly.pdbx_seq_one_letter_code
_entity_poly.pdbx_strand_id
1 'polypeptide(L)'
;SAIISSIHYCPVKSVSFQNIEKCEIDKNKGMVNDRIFAFAKELNQEETKLFEKNPENRKGLWNKILTLKNSPVLNKYNFILNQNNLILIKKNDEILSIDFNVISEREALSNKIAELEPSLKKPITLMKNLNFPFYDTSISKNVDFVNSVSLLNLNSIKDFEGKIGKKIQRSVFRGNICIEEIDAWREREW
;
A
#
# COMPACT_ATOMS: atom_id res chain seq x y z
N SER A 1 -26.03 11.67 -8.24
CA SER A 1 -24.67 11.33 -8.74
C SER A 1 -23.72 11.16 -7.55
N ALA A 2 -22.85 10.15 -7.60
CA ALA A 2 -21.86 9.97 -6.56
C ALA A 2 -20.84 11.12 -6.56
N ILE A 3 -20.38 11.51 -5.38
CA ILE A 3 -19.31 12.51 -5.20
C ILE A 3 -18.08 11.82 -4.59
N ILE A 4 -16.90 12.16 -5.09
CA ILE A 4 -15.64 11.72 -4.46
C ILE A 4 -15.43 12.56 -3.20
N SER A 5 -15.46 11.88 -2.05
CA SER A 5 -15.27 12.48 -0.72
C SER A 5 -13.80 12.58 -0.34
N SER A 6 -13.00 11.58 -0.69
CA SER A 6 -11.56 11.56 -0.41
C SER A 6 -10.83 10.53 -1.27
N ILE A 7 -9.53 10.78 -1.48
CA ILE A 7 -8.63 9.91 -2.24
C ILE A 7 -7.46 9.54 -1.33
N HIS A 8 -7.10 8.27 -1.32
CA HIS A 8 -6.05 7.74 -0.47
C HIS A 8 -5.10 6.85 -1.26
N TYR A 9 -3.84 6.89 -0.93
CA TYR A 9 -2.85 6.00 -1.51
C TYR A 9 -1.83 5.55 -0.47
N CYS A 10 -1.08 4.55 -0.80
CA CYS A 10 -0.10 3.94 0.06
C CYS A 10 1.13 3.57 -0.80
N PRO A 11 2.15 4.44 -0.91
CA PRO A 11 3.30 4.15 -1.77
C PRO A 11 4.05 2.88 -1.39
N VAL A 12 4.08 2.56 -0.10
CA VAL A 12 4.70 1.35 0.44
C VAL A 12 3.62 0.37 0.91
N LYS A 13 3.68 -0.88 0.46
CA LYS A 13 2.73 -1.93 0.89
C LYS A 13 2.68 -2.05 2.40
N SER A 14 1.47 -2.22 2.95
CA SER A 14 1.20 -2.53 4.37
C SER A 14 1.45 -1.42 5.39
N VAL A 15 1.75 -0.21 4.94
CA VAL A 15 1.76 0.99 5.80
C VAL A 15 0.39 1.69 5.79
N SER A 16 0.20 2.70 6.62
CA SER A 16 -1.02 3.51 6.64
C SER A 16 -1.19 4.31 5.33
N PHE A 17 -2.44 4.50 4.92
CA PHE A 17 -2.78 5.29 3.75
C PHE A 17 -2.59 6.79 4.03
N GLN A 18 -2.19 7.51 2.99
CA GLN A 18 -2.15 8.96 2.95
C GLN A 18 -3.36 9.49 2.19
N ASN A 19 -3.95 10.58 2.70
CA ASN A 19 -4.93 11.35 1.96
C ASN A 19 -4.21 12.24 0.92
N ILE A 20 -4.73 12.27 -0.30
CA ILE A 20 -4.21 13.10 -1.40
C ILE A 20 -5.36 13.84 -2.09
N GLU A 21 -5.06 15.01 -2.66
CA GLU A 21 -6.08 15.83 -3.32
C GLU A 21 -6.42 15.33 -4.72
N LYS A 22 -5.46 14.71 -5.39
CA LYS A 22 -5.61 14.20 -6.75
C LYS A 22 -4.78 12.95 -6.98
N CYS A 23 -5.22 12.09 -7.88
CA CYS A 23 -4.46 10.95 -8.35
C CYS A 23 -4.57 10.82 -9.87
N GLU A 24 -3.62 10.12 -10.44
CA GLU A 24 -3.66 9.62 -11.81
C GLU A 24 -4.00 8.14 -11.78
N ILE A 25 -4.85 7.69 -12.70
CA ILE A 25 -5.16 6.26 -12.87
C ILE A 25 -4.63 5.82 -14.23
N ASP A 26 -3.73 4.89 -14.20
CA ASP A 26 -3.15 4.25 -15.38
C ASP A 26 -3.86 2.91 -15.65
N LYS A 27 -4.18 2.65 -16.91
CA LYS A 27 -4.88 1.44 -17.34
C LYS A 27 -4.14 0.15 -16.91
N ASN A 28 -2.82 0.16 -16.88
CA ASN A 28 -1.99 -1.02 -16.63
C ASN A 28 -1.47 -1.12 -15.19
N LYS A 29 -1.53 -0.02 -14.42
CA LYS A 29 -0.92 0.08 -13.09
C LYS A 29 -1.94 0.36 -11.98
N GLY A 30 -3.18 0.70 -12.33
CA GLY A 30 -4.15 1.19 -11.36
C GLY A 30 -3.85 2.63 -10.93
N MET A 31 -3.94 2.92 -9.64
CA MET A 31 -3.57 4.25 -9.11
C MET A 31 -2.05 4.42 -9.15
N VAL A 32 -1.59 5.44 -9.87
CA VAL A 32 -0.17 5.75 -10.02
C VAL A 32 0.46 6.00 -8.65
N ASN A 33 1.64 5.44 -8.43
CA ASN A 33 2.40 5.50 -7.18
C ASN A 33 1.80 4.74 -5.99
N ASP A 34 0.69 4.03 -6.15
CA ASP A 34 0.14 3.21 -5.08
C ASP A 34 0.87 1.86 -5.03
N ARG A 35 1.40 1.50 -3.86
CA ARG A 35 2.11 0.23 -3.58
C ARG A 35 3.28 -0.10 -4.51
N ILE A 36 3.97 0.91 -5.00
CA ILE A 36 5.17 0.74 -5.85
C ILE A 36 6.40 0.28 -5.06
N PHE A 37 6.32 0.29 -3.74
CA PHE A 37 7.32 -0.24 -2.83
C PHE A 37 6.73 -1.32 -1.92
N ALA A 38 7.59 -2.22 -1.47
CA ALA A 38 7.29 -3.18 -0.42
C ALA A 38 8.55 -3.54 0.37
N PHE A 39 8.40 -3.82 1.66
CA PHE A 39 9.44 -4.44 2.44
C PHE A 39 9.37 -5.97 2.32
N ALA A 40 10.51 -6.62 2.28
CA ALA A 40 10.62 -8.07 2.38
C ALA A 40 11.74 -8.46 3.35
N LYS A 41 11.67 -9.66 3.88
CA LYS A 41 12.65 -10.22 4.81
C LYS A 41 13.52 -11.28 4.15
N GLU A 42 14.77 -11.37 4.62
CA GLU A 42 15.66 -12.48 4.27
C GLU A 42 15.82 -12.69 2.75
N LEU A 43 15.94 -11.57 2.00
CA LEU A 43 16.21 -11.62 0.56
C LEU A 43 17.71 -11.57 0.29
N ASN A 44 18.15 -12.40 -0.64
CA ASN A 44 19.44 -12.21 -1.31
C ASN A 44 19.29 -11.27 -2.52
N GLN A 45 20.41 -10.92 -3.16
CA GLN A 45 20.40 -9.99 -4.30
C GLN A 45 19.61 -10.52 -5.51
N GLU A 46 19.70 -11.83 -5.78
CA GLU A 46 18.98 -12.43 -6.91
C GLU A 46 17.47 -12.44 -6.67
N GLU A 47 17.04 -12.79 -5.45
CA GLU A 47 15.63 -12.72 -5.08
C GLU A 47 15.10 -11.29 -5.15
N THR A 48 15.90 -10.30 -4.72
CA THR A 48 15.51 -8.87 -4.82
C THR A 48 15.27 -8.47 -6.28
N LYS A 49 16.20 -8.83 -7.18
CA LYS A 49 16.04 -8.59 -8.62
C LYS A 49 14.78 -9.26 -9.20
N LEU A 50 14.46 -10.49 -8.77
CA LEU A 50 13.27 -11.21 -9.20
C LEU A 50 12.00 -10.48 -8.76
N PHE A 51 11.92 -10.04 -7.52
CA PHE A 51 10.77 -9.28 -7.00
C PHE A 51 10.58 -7.94 -7.71
N GLU A 52 11.68 -7.27 -8.08
CA GLU A 52 11.66 -5.97 -8.74
C GLU A 52 11.32 -6.04 -10.24
N LYS A 53 11.28 -7.24 -10.85
CA LYS A 53 10.94 -7.41 -12.27
C LYS A 53 9.43 -7.33 -12.48
N ASN A 54 8.74 -8.45 -12.44
CA ASN A 54 7.31 -8.54 -12.72
C ASN A 54 6.61 -9.48 -11.72
N PRO A 55 5.27 -9.48 -11.64
CA PRO A 55 4.52 -10.29 -10.68
C PRO A 55 4.75 -11.80 -10.79
N GLU A 56 4.96 -12.33 -11.99
CA GLU A 56 5.20 -13.78 -12.18
C GLU A 56 6.49 -14.21 -11.48
N ASN A 57 7.52 -13.38 -11.51
CA ASN A 57 8.80 -13.65 -10.85
C ASN A 57 8.72 -13.64 -9.32
N ARG A 58 7.61 -13.15 -8.75
CA ARG A 58 7.36 -13.13 -7.31
C ARG A 58 6.74 -14.43 -6.79
N LYS A 59 6.33 -15.33 -7.69
CA LYS A 59 5.72 -16.60 -7.35
C LYS A 59 6.68 -17.45 -6.51
N GLY A 60 6.22 -17.95 -5.38
CA GLY A 60 7.03 -18.73 -4.44
C GLY A 60 7.84 -17.90 -3.43
N LEU A 61 8.03 -16.61 -3.68
CA LEU A 61 8.74 -15.69 -2.76
C LEU A 61 7.80 -14.75 -1.99
N TRP A 62 6.49 -14.84 -2.25
CA TRP A 62 5.50 -13.92 -1.68
C TRP A 62 5.43 -13.97 -0.16
N ASN A 63 5.75 -15.10 0.45
CA ASN A 63 5.81 -15.28 1.91
C ASN A 63 6.91 -14.44 2.58
N LYS A 64 7.89 -13.95 1.81
CA LYS A 64 8.95 -13.06 2.32
C LYS A 64 8.51 -11.59 2.36
N ILE A 65 7.47 -11.20 1.61
CA ILE A 65 6.93 -9.84 1.64
C ILE A 65 6.28 -9.57 3.00
N LEU A 66 6.60 -8.40 3.57
CA LEU A 66 5.97 -7.94 4.80
C LEU A 66 4.56 -7.41 4.49
N THR A 67 3.58 -8.03 5.12
CA THR A 67 2.16 -7.72 4.97
C THR A 67 1.56 -7.32 6.31
N LEU A 68 0.36 -6.72 6.32
CA LEU A 68 -0.35 -6.44 7.57
C LEU A 68 -0.64 -7.71 8.38
N LYS A 69 -0.76 -8.86 7.71
CA LYS A 69 -1.00 -10.15 8.37
C LYS A 69 0.22 -10.62 9.17
N ASN A 70 1.42 -10.46 8.62
CA ASN A 70 2.66 -10.95 9.26
C ASN A 70 3.48 -9.84 9.93
N SER A 71 3.20 -8.57 9.64
CA SER A 71 3.95 -7.40 10.12
C SER A 71 3.02 -6.21 10.37
N PRO A 72 2.01 -6.34 11.26
CA PRO A 72 1.00 -5.29 11.49
C PRO A 72 1.60 -3.99 12.02
N VAL A 73 2.80 -4.04 12.60
CA VAL A 73 3.53 -2.86 13.10
C VAL A 73 3.81 -1.82 12.02
N LEU A 74 3.88 -2.21 10.75
CA LEU A 74 4.08 -1.29 9.64
C LEU A 74 2.94 -0.28 9.48
N ASN A 75 1.74 -0.59 9.95
CA ASN A 75 0.59 0.31 9.90
C ASN A 75 0.71 1.55 10.81
N LYS A 76 1.74 1.62 11.65
CA LYS A 76 2.06 2.81 12.46
C LYS A 76 2.73 3.92 11.65
N TYR A 77 3.19 3.60 10.44
CA TYR A 77 3.97 4.49 9.59
C TYR A 77 3.17 4.94 8.38
N ASN A 78 3.50 6.14 7.92
CA ASN A 78 3.05 6.67 6.65
C ASN A 78 4.27 6.95 5.77
N PHE A 79 4.07 6.90 4.47
CA PHE A 79 5.08 7.32 3.51
C PHE A 79 4.51 8.34 2.55
N ILE A 80 5.28 9.37 2.28
CA ILE A 80 4.96 10.39 1.27
C ILE A 80 5.97 10.24 0.14
N LEU A 81 5.47 10.24 -1.09
CA LEU A 81 6.28 10.28 -2.28
C LEU A 81 6.31 11.71 -2.83
N ASN A 82 7.50 12.29 -2.93
CA ASN A 82 7.71 13.62 -3.50
C ASN A 82 8.85 13.53 -4.52
N GLN A 83 8.49 13.56 -5.82
CA GLN A 83 9.42 13.33 -6.92
C GLN A 83 10.18 12.00 -6.73
N ASN A 84 11.50 12.05 -6.56
CA ASN A 84 12.35 10.89 -6.31
C ASN A 84 12.53 10.56 -4.82
N ASN A 85 11.94 11.36 -3.93
CA ASN A 85 12.09 11.18 -2.49
C ASN A 85 10.94 10.35 -1.92
N LEU A 86 11.28 9.35 -1.14
CA LEU A 86 10.38 8.60 -0.29
C LEU A 86 10.61 9.03 1.16
N ILE A 87 9.57 9.59 1.77
CA ILE A 87 9.64 10.21 3.11
C ILE A 87 8.89 9.34 4.10
N LEU A 88 9.59 8.88 5.12
CA LEU A 88 9.04 8.11 6.24
C LEU A 88 8.48 9.05 7.29
N ILE A 89 7.21 8.88 7.64
CA ILE A 89 6.48 9.66 8.63
C ILE A 89 6.00 8.75 9.77
N LYS A 90 6.13 9.21 11.01
CA LYS A 90 5.54 8.59 12.20
C LYS A 90 4.92 9.67 13.09
N LYS A 91 3.63 9.54 13.40
CA LYS A 91 2.88 10.51 14.23
C LYS A 91 3.03 11.96 13.74
N ASN A 92 2.99 12.16 12.41
CA ASN A 92 3.17 13.44 11.72
C ASN A 92 4.60 14.00 11.70
N ASP A 93 5.57 13.32 12.32
CA ASP A 93 6.97 13.73 12.27
C ASP A 93 7.70 13.01 11.12
N GLU A 94 8.47 13.77 10.34
CA GLU A 94 9.39 13.22 9.37
C GLU A 94 10.54 12.54 10.10
N ILE A 95 10.75 11.25 9.81
CA ILE A 95 11.81 10.45 10.42
C ILE A 95 13.01 10.36 9.50
N LEU A 96 12.78 10.18 8.21
CA LEU A 96 13.83 10.00 7.21
C LEU A 96 13.27 10.30 5.81
N SER A 97 14.04 11.00 5.00
CA SER A 97 13.79 11.17 3.55
C SER A 97 14.95 10.56 2.78
N ILE A 98 14.63 9.80 1.73
CA ILE A 98 15.62 9.13 0.88
C ILE A 98 15.33 9.38 -0.60
N ASP A 99 16.37 9.42 -1.44
CA ASP A 99 16.20 9.20 -2.88
C ASP A 99 16.10 7.69 -3.15
N PHE A 100 14.91 7.25 -3.54
CA PHE A 100 14.64 5.83 -3.75
C PHE A 100 15.35 5.24 -4.99
N ASN A 101 16.02 6.03 -5.81
CA ASN A 101 16.86 5.55 -6.90
C ASN A 101 18.26 5.18 -6.44
N VAL A 102 18.68 5.66 -5.26
CA VAL A 102 19.97 5.37 -4.65
C VAL A 102 19.87 4.12 -3.78
N ILE A 103 20.59 3.06 -4.12
CA ILE A 103 20.52 1.75 -3.42
C ILE A 103 20.90 1.89 -1.94
N SER A 104 21.98 2.59 -1.63
CA SER A 104 22.43 2.78 -0.24
C SER A 104 21.42 3.55 0.61
N GLU A 105 20.63 4.46 0.02
CA GLU A 105 19.59 5.18 0.73
C GLU A 105 18.38 4.28 0.99
N ARG A 106 18.00 3.41 0.05
CA ARG A 106 16.97 2.37 0.31
C ARG A 106 17.40 1.41 1.42
N GLU A 107 18.67 1.05 1.49
CA GLU A 107 19.23 0.25 2.57
C GLU A 107 19.17 0.99 3.92
N ALA A 108 19.52 2.29 3.93
CA ALA A 108 19.40 3.13 5.11
C ALA A 108 17.97 3.19 5.65
N LEU A 109 16.97 3.34 4.76
CA LEU A 109 15.55 3.30 5.14
C LEU A 109 15.15 1.93 5.71
N SER A 110 15.58 0.84 5.09
CA SER A 110 15.32 -0.51 5.56
C SER A 110 15.89 -0.75 6.96
N ASN A 111 17.12 -0.30 7.18
CA ASN A 111 17.78 -0.37 8.49
C ASN A 111 17.05 0.49 9.53
N LYS A 112 16.59 1.68 9.15
CA LYS A 112 15.84 2.58 10.04
C LYS A 112 14.53 1.96 10.50
N ILE A 113 13.77 1.36 9.60
CA ILE A 113 12.51 0.64 9.95
C ILE A 113 12.83 -0.55 10.87
N ALA A 114 13.87 -1.33 10.59
CA ALA A 114 14.27 -2.46 11.42
C ALA A 114 14.77 -2.05 12.81
N GLU A 115 15.38 -0.85 12.94
CA GLU A 115 15.74 -0.25 14.21
C GLU A 115 14.52 0.17 15.02
N LEU A 116 13.55 0.85 14.36
CA LEU A 116 12.33 1.33 14.99
C LEU A 116 11.36 0.19 15.39
N GLU A 117 11.41 -0.94 14.69
CA GLU A 117 10.55 -2.10 14.93
C GLU A 117 11.39 -3.39 15.04
N PRO A 118 11.99 -3.64 16.21
CA PRO A 118 12.81 -4.85 16.43
C PRO A 118 12.05 -6.18 16.27
N SER A 119 10.72 -6.15 16.30
CA SER A 119 9.88 -7.31 16.02
C SER A 119 9.93 -7.77 14.57
N LEU A 120 10.35 -6.90 13.64
CA LEU A 120 10.64 -7.28 12.27
C LEU A 120 11.99 -8.01 12.24
N LYS A 121 11.95 -9.25 11.76
CA LYS A 121 13.18 -10.05 11.62
C LYS A 121 14.11 -9.41 10.58
N LYS A 122 15.34 -9.14 10.97
CA LYS A 122 16.39 -8.62 10.08
C LYS A 122 17.05 -9.78 9.30
N PRO A 123 17.60 -9.51 8.13
CA PRO A 123 17.55 -8.27 7.37
C PRO A 123 16.22 -8.05 6.66
N ILE A 124 15.81 -6.78 6.50
CA ILE A 124 14.71 -6.39 5.63
C ILE A 124 15.22 -5.55 4.47
N THR A 125 14.53 -5.61 3.35
CA THR A 125 14.90 -4.91 2.11
C THR A 125 13.71 -4.13 1.59
N LEU A 126 13.90 -2.85 1.24
CA LEU A 126 12.92 -2.07 0.50
C LEU A 126 13.06 -2.36 -1.00
N MET A 127 12.04 -2.97 -1.57
CA MET A 127 11.94 -3.25 -3.00
C MET A 127 11.18 -2.14 -3.70
N LYS A 128 11.46 -1.92 -4.98
CA LYS A 128 10.82 -0.94 -5.85
C LYS A 128 10.38 -1.57 -7.16
N ASN A 129 9.15 -1.29 -7.59
CA ASN A 129 8.72 -1.55 -8.95
C ASN A 129 7.65 -0.53 -9.38
N LEU A 130 8.02 0.38 -10.28
CA LEU A 130 7.13 1.44 -10.77
C LEU A 130 6.12 0.94 -11.81
N ASN A 131 6.39 -0.21 -12.44
CA ASN A 131 5.56 -0.76 -13.51
C ASN A 131 4.60 -1.85 -13.01
N PHE A 132 5.00 -2.59 -11.97
CA PHE A 132 4.25 -3.70 -11.40
C PHE A 132 4.15 -3.51 -9.88
N PRO A 133 3.16 -2.73 -9.38
CA PRO A 133 2.97 -2.49 -7.96
C PRO A 133 2.83 -3.78 -7.15
N PHE A 134 3.10 -3.70 -5.87
CA PHE A 134 3.06 -4.84 -4.94
C PHE A 134 1.64 -5.05 -4.37
N TYR A 135 0.64 -5.20 -5.21
CA TYR A 135 -0.69 -5.60 -4.80
C TYR A 135 -0.70 -7.05 -4.27
N ASP A 136 -1.75 -7.44 -3.59
CA ASP A 136 -1.90 -8.81 -3.15
C ASP A 136 -2.33 -9.71 -4.32
N THR A 137 -1.41 -10.55 -4.77
CA THR A 137 -1.64 -11.50 -5.86
C THR A 137 -2.24 -12.82 -5.39
N SER A 138 -2.36 -13.04 -4.09
CA SER A 138 -2.91 -14.29 -3.53
C SER A 138 -4.40 -14.48 -3.83
N ILE A 139 -5.12 -13.38 -4.06
CA ILE A 139 -6.56 -13.36 -4.28
C ILE A 139 -6.92 -13.60 -5.76
N SER A 140 -6.01 -13.36 -6.67
CA SER A 140 -6.30 -13.38 -8.10
C SER A 140 -5.30 -14.19 -8.90
N LYS A 141 -5.82 -15.16 -9.62
CA LYS A 141 -5.10 -15.79 -10.74
C LYS A 141 -5.18 -14.93 -12.01
N ASN A 142 -5.93 -13.84 -11.97
CA ASN A 142 -6.19 -12.95 -13.07
C ASN A 142 -5.40 -11.65 -12.89
N VAL A 143 -4.54 -11.32 -13.83
CA VAL A 143 -3.68 -10.12 -13.81
C VAL A 143 -4.51 -8.83 -13.75
N ASP A 144 -5.75 -8.84 -14.26
CA ASP A 144 -6.63 -7.68 -14.29
C ASP A 144 -7.03 -7.18 -12.89
N PHE A 145 -7.06 -8.06 -11.89
CA PHE A 145 -7.35 -7.67 -10.51
C PHE A 145 -6.18 -6.96 -9.82
N VAL A 146 -4.96 -7.19 -10.27
CA VAL A 146 -3.76 -6.58 -9.68
C VAL A 146 -3.73 -5.07 -9.91
N ASN A 147 -4.39 -4.61 -10.97
CA ASN A 147 -4.39 -3.20 -11.39
C ASN A 147 -5.67 -2.46 -10.99
N SER A 148 -6.49 -3.04 -10.13
CA SER A 148 -7.76 -2.42 -9.72
C SER A 148 -7.54 -1.34 -8.66
N VAL A 149 -8.37 -0.31 -8.72
CA VAL A 149 -8.48 0.73 -7.71
C VAL A 149 -9.68 0.39 -6.83
N SER A 150 -9.48 0.41 -5.51
CA SER A 150 -10.56 0.10 -4.57
C SER A 150 -11.44 1.33 -4.34
N LEU A 151 -12.75 1.12 -4.45
CA LEU A 151 -13.78 2.13 -4.22
C LEU A 151 -14.57 1.78 -2.97
N LEU A 152 -14.88 2.77 -2.15
CA LEU A 152 -15.56 2.62 -0.88
C LEU A 152 -16.72 3.61 -0.79
N ASN A 153 -17.95 3.10 -0.75
CA ASN A 153 -19.14 3.90 -0.53
C ASN A 153 -19.34 4.14 0.97
N LEU A 154 -19.28 5.42 1.38
CA LEU A 154 -19.42 5.79 2.80
C LEU A 154 -20.81 5.50 3.37
N ASN A 155 -21.87 5.49 2.54
CA ASN A 155 -23.21 5.12 2.98
C ASN A 155 -23.33 3.60 3.18
N SER A 156 -22.61 2.78 2.41
CA SER A 156 -22.50 1.34 2.65
C SER A 156 -21.83 1.03 3.99
N ILE A 157 -20.80 1.80 4.36
CA ILE A 157 -20.17 1.67 5.69
C ILE A 157 -21.16 2.04 6.79
N LYS A 158 -21.89 3.16 6.65
CA LYS A 158 -22.88 3.57 7.65
C LYS A 158 -23.99 2.52 7.83
N ASP A 159 -24.49 1.95 6.73
CA ASP A 159 -25.49 0.88 6.79
C ASP A 159 -24.93 -0.37 7.50
N PHE A 160 -23.70 -0.75 7.19
CA PHE A 160 -23.02 -1.87 7.83
C PHE A 160 -22.82 -1.61 9.35
N GLU A 161 -22.34 -0.42 9.73
CA GLU A 161 -22.21 0.00 11.14
C GLU A 161 -23.56 -0.09 11.88
N GLY A 162 -24.64 0.35 11.24
CA GLY A 162 -26.00 0.23 11.78
C GLY A 162 -26.41 -1.21 12.05
N LYS A 163 -26.10 -2.12 11.11
CA LYS A 163 -26.43 -3.55 11.23
C LYS A 163 -25.66 -4.26 12.34
N ILE A 164 -24.38 -3.90 12.56
CA ILE A 164 -23.55 -4.53 13.60
C ILE A 164 -23.59 -3.78 14.94
N GLY A 165 -24.24 -2.62 15.01
CA GLY A 165 -24.31 -1.80 16.21
C GLY A 165 -22.97 -1.20 16.68
N LYS A 166 -21.98 -1.06 15.75
CA LYS A 166 -20.63 -0.63 16.11
C LYS A 166 -20.03 0.29 15.04
N LYS A 167 -19.37 1.37 15.48
CA LYS A 167 -18.59 2.24 14.59
C LYS A 167 -17.29 1.58 14.14
N ILE A 168 -16.92 1.77 12.88
CA ILE A 168 -15.70 1.24 12.27
C ILE A 168 -14.87 2.39 11.71
N GLN A 169 -13.58 2.40 12.02
CA GLN A 169 -12.67 3.35 11.39
C GLN A 169 -12.52 3.02 9.90
N ARG A 170 -12.70 4.02 9.02
CA ARG A 170 -12.61 3.85 7.56
C ARG A 170 -11.28 3.24 7.09
N SER A 171 -10.20 3.57 7.79
CA SER A 171 -8.86 3.06 7.51
C SER A 171 -8.76 1.53 7.53
N VAL A 172 -9.69 0.84 8.23
CA VAL A 172 -9.76 -0.63 8.24
C VAL A 172 -10.01 -1.21 6.84
N PHE A 173 -10.83 -0.52 6.04
CA PHE A 173 -11.19 -0.98 4.69
C PHE A 173 -10.11 -0.71 3.65
N ARG A 174 -9.16 0.19 3.93
CA ARG A 174 -8.03 0.52 3.05
C ARG A 174 -8.45 0.84 1.60
N GLY A 175 -9.56 1.56 1.44
CA GLY A 175 -10.06 1.99 0.13
C GLY A 175 -9.25 3.15 -0.45
N ASN A 176 -9.01 3.13 -1.76
CA ASN A 176 -8.32 4.22 -2.46
C ASN A 176 -9.23 5.42 -2.67
N ILE A 177 -10.45 5.21 -3.12
CA ILE A 177 -11.42 6.27 -3.40
C ILE A 177 -12.63 6.08 -2.51
N CYS A 178 -12.97 7.08 -1.73
CA CYS A 178 -14.21 7.14 -0.97
C CYS A 178 -15.22 7.98 -1.71
N ILE A 179 -16.45 7.48 -1.83
CA ILE A 179 -17.58 8.18 -2.45
C ILE A 179 -18.71 8.36 -1.45
N GLU A 180 -19.52 9.39 -1.67
CA GLU A 180 -20.73 9.70 -0.93
C GLU A 180 -21.85 10.19 -1.85
N GLU A 181 -23.00 10.58 -1.31
CA GLU A 181 -24.20 11.02 -2.02
C GLU A 181 -24.76 9.96 -2.98
N ILE A 182 -24.59 8.69 -2.66
CA ILE A 182 -25.14 7.56 -3.37
C ILE A 182 -25.70 6.56 -2.36
N ASP A 183 -26.77 5.85 -2.70
CA ASP A 183 -27.38 4.86 -1.81
C ASP A 183 -26.40 3.77 -1.40
N ALA A 184 -26.58 3.25 -0.19
CA ALA A 184 -25.78 2.14 0.30
C ALA A 184 -25.84 0.94 -0.65
N TRP A 185 -24.67 0.35 -0.93
CA TRP A 185 -24.48 -0.84 -1.77
C TRP A 185 -24.74 -0.64 -3.27
N ARG A 186 -25.04 0.59 -3.70
CA ARG A 186 -25.26 0.90 -5.13
C ARG A 186 -24.02 0.67 -5.99
N GLU A 187 -22.82 0.80 -5.41
CA GLU A 187 -21.55 0.50 -6.06
C GLU A 187 -21.41 -0.96 -6.52
N ARG A 188 -22.23 -1.85 -6.01
CA ARG A 188 -22.26 -3.27 -6.41
C ARG A 188 -22.94 -3.53 -7.75
N GLU A 189 -23.60 -2.50 -8.30
CA GLU A 189 -24.30 -2.58 -9.57
C GLU A 189 -23.51 -2.03 -10.75
N TRP A 190 -22.25 -1.62 -10.52
CA TRP A 190 -21.35 -1.01 -11.51
C TRP A 190 -20.43 -2.02 -12.16
#